data_a5e46a347577c38e7a51b3898b36db54
#
_entry.id   a5e46a347577c38e7a51b3898b36db54
#
_cell.length_a   1.000
_cell.length_b   1.000
_cell.length_c   1.000
_cell.angle_alpha   90.00
_cell.angle_beta   90.00
_cell.angle_gamma   90.00
#
_symmetry.space_group_name_H-M   'P 1'
#
loop_
_entity.id
_entity.type
_entity.pdbx_description
1 polymer ?
#
loop_
_entity_poly.entity_id
_entity_poly.type
_entity_poly.pdbx_seq_one_letter_code
_entity_poly.pdbx_strand_id
1 'polypeptide(L)'
;MAAKKKGAARDPKRRAALLKKIEADKGKPYTPGTKMWECRSKMGPKYLYQGEEGCVELWQELLNYLQWCENNPLQEGKLVSYLGRGSVVKVPKMRIATLGGFCLHLGINPATYVDWRAREDIGKIILVIDEAIKQYQLSGASADLLNANIISRLLGLADKTELTGPGGGPVQSITGNMTAKEAADLYAQTRDKGKK
;
A
#
# COMPACT_ATOMS: atom_id res chain seq x y z
N MET A 1 -13.44 -6.02 46.59
CA MET A 1 -12.56 -7.06 45.99
C MET A 1 -13.19 -7.53 44.68
N ALA A 2 -12.67 -7.08 43.55
CA ALA A 2 -13.21 -7.44 42.23
C ALA A 2 -12.46 -8.67 41.70
N ALA A 3 -13.19 -9.77 41.46
CA ALA A 3 -12.62 -10.99 40.90
C ALA A 3 -12.22 -10.79 39.46
N LYS A 4 -10.92 -10.92 39.17
CA LYS A 4 -10.38 -10.98 37.80
C LYS A 4 -10.98 -12.18 37.07
N LYS A 5 -11.83 -11.92 36.04
CA LYS A 5 -12.29 -12.94 35.09
C LYS A 5 -11.07 -13.45 34.34
N LYS A 6 -10.60 -14.66 34.60
CA LYS A 6 -9.57 -15.39 33.85
C LYS A 6 -10.12 -15.64 32.42
N GLY A 7 -9.40 -15.12 31.44
CA GLY A 7 -9.82 -15.19 30.04
C GLY A 7 -9.99 -16.62 29.52
N ALA A 8 -11.01 -16.81 28.70
CA ALA A 8 -11.47 -18.06 28.09
C ALA A 8 -10.48 -18.69 27.06
N ALA A 9 -9.24 -18.18 26.97
CA ALA A 9 -8.23 -18.57 25.95
C ALA A 9 -7.39 -19.80 26.32
N ARG A 10 -7.62 -20.45 27.46
CA ARG A 10 -6.75 -21.53 27.97
C ARG A 10 -7.31 -22.96 27.88
N ASP A 11 -8.41 -23.17 27.15
CA ASP A 11 -8.92 -24.52 26.96
C ASP A 11 -8.29 -25.16 25.70
N PRO A 12 -7.40 -26.16 25.85
CA PRO A 12 -6.71 -26.81 24.72
C PRO A 12 -7.67 -27.49 23.74
N LYS A 13 -8.84 -27.96 24.21
CA LYS A 13 -9.86 -28.54 23.33
C LYS A 13 -10.53 -27.49 22.44
N ARG A 14 -10.75 -26.28 23.00
CA ARG A 14 -11.31 -25.16 22.25
C ARG A 14 -10.32 -24.61 21.22
N ARG A 15 -9.03 -24.58 21.57
CA ARG A 15 -7.93 -24.21 20.66
C ARG A 15 -7.80 -25.21 19.52
N ALA A 16 -7.82 -26.52 19.81
CA ALA A 16 -7.76 -27.57 18.78
C ALA A 16 -8.99 -27.55 17.85
N ALA A 17 -10.18 -27.29 18.38
CA ALA A 17 -11.40 -27.13 17.57
C ALA A 17 -11.36 -25.87 16.69
N LEU A 18 -10.77 -24.77 17.20
CA LEU A 18 -10.55 -23.54 16.42
C LEU A 18 -9.52 -23.74 15.31
N LEU A 19 -8.41 -24.41 15.60
CA LEU A 19 -7.38 -24.75 14.61
C LEU A 19 -7.93 -25.67 13.51
N LYS A 20 -8.70 -26.71 13.85
CA LYS A 20 -9.41 -27.54 12.87
C LYS A 20 -10.40 -26.74 12.03
N LYS A 21 -11.08 -25.78 12.62
CA LYS A 21 -12.01 -24.89 11.92
C LYS A 21 -11.28 -23.93 10.99
N ILE A 22 -10.10 -23.41 11.40
CA ILE A 22 -9.20 -22.56 10.61
C ILE A 22 -8.61 -23.38 9.45
N GLU A 23 -8.21 -24.65 9.68
CA GLU A 23 -7.70 -25.52 8.64
C GLU A 23 -8.77 -25.93 7.62
N ALA A 24 -9.99 -26.21 8.08
CA ALA A 24 -11.13 -26.53 7.18
C ALA A 24 -11.58 -25.33 6.35
N ASP A 25 -11.29 -24.13 6.83
CA ASP A 25 -11.65 -22.85 6.24
C ASP A 25 -10.45 -22.07 5.66
N LYS A 26 -9.27 -22.74 5.56
CA LYS A 26 -8.16 -22.23 4.74
C LYS A 26 -8.75 -21.87 3.39
N GLY A 27 -8.84 -20.56 3.16
CA GLY A 27 -9.58 -20.02 2.05
C GLY A 27 -9.23 -20.74 0.77
N LYS A 28 -10.19 -20.88 -0.11
CA LYS A 28 -10.00 -21.48 -1.43
C LYS A 28 -8.69 -20.95 -1.99
N PRO A 29 -7.80 -21.85 -2.48
CA PRO A 29 -6.52 -21.41 -3.04
C PRO A 29 -6.80 -20.28 -4.03
N TYR A 30 -6.02 -19.22 -3.96
CA TYR A 30 -6.15 -18.08 -4.85
C TYR A 30 -6.12 -18.57 -6.29
N THR A 31 -7.26 -18.49 -6.97
CA THR A 31 -7.33 -18.84 -8.38
C THR A 31 -6.96 -17.63 -9.24
N PRO A 32 -6.26 -17.81 -10.36
CA PRO A 32 -5.94 -16.72 -11.27
C PRO A 32 -7.20 -15.93 -11.65
N GLY A 33 -7.16 -14.62 -11.50
CA GLY A 33 -8.29 -13.74 -11.78
C GLY A 33 -9.19 -13.43 -10.58
N THR A 34 -8.96 -14.02 -9.40
CA THR A 34 -9.68 -13.70 -8.18
C THR A 34 -9.45 -12.22 -7.79
N LYS A 35 -10.52 -11.52 -7.51
CA LYS A 35 -10.44 -10.14 -7.03
C LYS A 35 -9.92 -10.16 -5.59
N MET A 36 -8.99 -9.24 -5.26
CA MET A 36 -8.33 -9.21 -3.94
C MET A 36 -9.36 -9.15 -2.78
N TRP A 37 -10.47 -8.43 -2.96
CA TRP A 37 -11.51 -8.32 -1.92
C TRP A 37 -12.38 -9.57 -1.75
N GLU A 38 -12.29 -10.54 -2.66
CA GLU A 38 -12.97 -11.84 -2.54
C GLU A 38 -12.12 -12.84 -1.75
N CYS A 39 -10.82 -12.54 -1.60
CA CYS A 39 -9.84 -13.35 -0.87
C CYS A 39 -9.83 -13.06 0.63
N ARG A 40 -10.94 -12.63 1.19
CA ARG A 40 -11.04 -12.30 2.59
C ARG A 40 -10.82 -13.53 3.45
N SER A 41 -9.68 -13.59 4.15
CA SER A 41 -9.50 -14.51 5.23
C SER A 41 -10.39 -14.09 6.42
N LYS A 42 -10.76 -15.03 7.26
CA LYS A 42 -11.71 -14.79 8.36
C LYS A 42 -11.19 -13.76 9.34
N MET A 43 -12.09 -12.93 9.85
CA MET A 43 -11.83 -12.12 11.04
C MET A 43 -11.51 -13.06 12.21
N GLY A 44 -10.22 -13.20 12.53
CA GLY A 44 -9.74 -13.94 13.69
C GLY A 44 -9.77 -13.09 14.96
N PRO A 45 -9.70 -13.71 16.15
CA PRO A 45 -9.53 -12.98 17.39
C PRO A 45 -8.22 -12.19 17.41
N LYS A 46 -8.20 -11.06 18.13
CA LYS A 46 -7.11 -10.07 18.26
C LYS A 46 -5.70 -10.62 18.59
N TYR A 47 -5.56 -11.89 18.96
CA TYR A 47 -4.32 -12.55 19.42
C TYR A 47 -3.91 -13.72 18.54
N LEU A 48 -4.10 -13.60 17.23
CA LEU A 48 -3.81 -14.70 16.32
C LEU A 48 -2.30 -15.03 16.26
N TYR A 49 -1.44 -14.01 16.36
CA TYR A 49 0.01 -14.14 16.27
C TYR A 49 0.66 -13.69 17.60
N GLN A 50 1.43 -14.57 18.26
CA GLN A 50 2.07 -14.30 19.54
C GLN A 50 3.47 -14.92 19.60
N GLY A 51 4.42 -14.16 20.17
CA GLY A 51 5.77 -14.64 20.40
C GLY A 51 6.53 -14.99 19.11
N GLU A 52 7.56 -15.81 19.25
CA GLU A 52 8.42 -16.20 18.12
C GLU A 52 7.68 -17.02 17.05
N GLU A 53 6.80 -17.93 17.45
CA GLU A 53 5.96 -18.72 16.52
C GLU A 53 5.08 -17.79 15.69
N GLY A 54 4.46 -16.80 16.33
CA GLY A 54 3.63 -15.79 15.63
C GLY A 54 4.44 -14.93 14.66
N CYS A 55 5.72 -14.65 14.96
CA CYS A 55 6.60 -13.95 14.02
C CYS A 55 6.88 -14.79 12.76
N VAL A 56 7.13 -16.09 12.92
CA VAL A 56 7.38 -17.00 11.80
C VAL A 56 6.12 -17.16 10.96
N GLU A 57 4.95 -17.31 11.59
CA GLU A 57 3.66 -17.39 10.89
C GLU A 57 3.38 -16.11 10.08
N LEU A 58 3.58 -14.93 10.68
CA LEU A 58 3.39 -13.65 9.98
C LEU A 58 4.32 -13.48 8.78
N TRP A 59 5.58 -13.90 8.92
CA TRP A 59 6.53 -13.89 7.82
C TRP A 59 6.09 -14.84 6.69
N GLN A 60 5.63 -16.04 7.03
CA GLN A 60 5.12 -16.99 6.05
C GLN A 60 3.87 -16.44 5.32
N GLU A 61 2.98 -15.77 6.05
CA GLU A 61 1.81 -15.13 5.43
C GLU A 61 2.21 -13.98 4.49
N LEU A 62 3.27 -13.22 4.82
CA LEU A 62 3.82 -12.25 3.88
C LEU A 62 4.32 -12.91 2.59
N LEU A 63 5.09 -13.99 2.70
CA LEU A 63 5.60 -14.72 1.54
C LEU A 63 4.45 -15.26 0.68
N ASN A 64 3.41 -15.82 1.30
CA ASN A 64 2.20 -16.30 0.63
C ASN A 64 1.50 -15.15 -0.12
N TYR A 65 1.40 -13.97 0.50
CA TYR A 65 0.79 -12.80 -0.11
C TYR A 65 1.60 -12.28 -1.31
N LEU A 66 2.91 -12.16 -1.18
CA LEU A 66 3.79 -11.72 -2.27
C LEU A 66 3.74 -12.70 -3.44
N GLN A 67 3.82 -14.00 -3.17
CA GLN A 67 3.69 -15.03 -4.18
C GLN A 67 2.32 -15.01 -4.86
N TRP A 68 1.26 -14.73 -4.10
CA TRP A 68 -0.06 -14.53 -4.70
C TRP A 68 -0.08 -13.32 -5.64
N CYS A 69 0.55 -12.19 -5.28
CA CYS A 69 0.66 -11.02 -6.15
C CYS A 69 1.36 -11.37 -7.48
N GLU A 70 2.43 -12.15 -7.42
CA GLU A 70 3.19 -12.59 -8.59
C GLU A 70 2.38 -13.56 -9.48
N ASN A 71 1.68 -14.50 -8.87
CA ASN A 71 0.89 -15.49 -9.58
C ASN A 71 -0.42 -14.96 -10.16
N ASN A 72 -0.85 -13.74 -9.72
CA ASN A 72 -2.08 -13.10 -10.17
C ASN A 72 -1.81 -11.72 -10.77
N PRO A 73 -1.08 -11.62 -11.89
CA PRO A 73 -0.78 -10.35 -12.54
C PRO A 73 -2.06 -9.66 -13.02
N LEU A 74 -2.02 -8.34 -13.07
CA LEU A 74 -3.08 -7.54 -13.70
C LEU A 74 -3.02 -7.75 -15.21
N GLN A 75 -4.19 -7.72 -15.88
CA GLN A 75 -4.28 -7.88 -17.33
C GLN A 75 -4.57 -6.53 -17.97
N GLU A 76 -3.64 -6.03 -18.77
CA GLU A 76 -3.83 -4.86 -19.60
C GLU A 76 -4.27 -5.26 -21.00
N GLY A 77 -5.38 -4.69 -21.49
CA GLY A 77 -5.80 -4.86 -22.89
C GLY A 77 -5.05 -3.90 -23.80
N LYS A 78 -4.14 -4.41 -24.64
CA LYS A 78 -3.46 -3.62 -25.67
C LYS A 78 -4.08 -3.89 -27.05
N LEU A 79 -4.45 -2.81 -27.74
CA LEU A 79 -4.87 -2.90 -29.14
C LEU A 79 -3.62 -3.12 -30.01
N VAL A 80 -3.57 -4.26 -30.66
CA VAL A 80 -2.53 -4.58 -31.66
C VAL A 80 -3.18 -4.59 -33.03
N SER A 81 -2.65 -3.81 -33.96
CA SER A 81 -3.11 -3.78 -35.36
C SER A 81 -2.12 -4.52 -36.23
N TYR A 82 -2.58 -5.53 -36.97
CA TYR A 82 -1.81 -6.24 -37.97
C TYR A 82 -2.64 -6.40 -39.24
N LEU A 83 -2.06 -6.01 -40.38
CA LEU A 83 -2.72 -6.04 -41.71
C LEU A 83 -4.11 -5.38 -41.72
N GLY A 84 -4.26 -4.23 -41.05
CA GLY A 84 -5.53 -3.47 -41.00
C GLY A 84 -6.61 -4.09 -40.08
N ARG A 85 -6.32 -5.19 -39.41
CA ARG A 85 -7.21 -5.81 -38.39
C ARG A 85 -6.72 -5.50 -37.00
N GLY A 86 -7.56 -4.84 -36.18
CA GLY A 86 -7.29 -4.59 -34.77
C GLY A 86 -7.72 -5.80 -33.92
N SER A 87 -6.83 -6.25 -33.03
CA SER A 87 -7.15 -7.23 -31.99
C SER A 87 -6.70 -6.74 -30.63
N VAL A 88 -7.46 -7.08 -29.58
CA VAL A 88 -7.06 -6.74 -28.19
C VAL A 88 -6.32 -7.92 -27.61
N VAL A 89 -5.03 -7.71 -27.33
CA VAL A 89 -4.17 -8.70 -26.66
C VAL A 89 -4.07 -8.35 -25.17
N LYS A 90 -4.24 -9.36 -24.30
CA LYS A 90 -4.05 -9.21 -22.86
C LYS A 90 -2.58 -9.37 -22.52
N VAL A 91 -1.98 -8.31 -21.96
CA VAL A 91 -0.59 -8.29 -21.51
C VAL A 91 -0.58 -8.33 -19.99
N PRO A 92 0.12 -9.31 -19.36
CA PRO A 92 0.24 -9.36 -17.91
C PRO A 92 1.09 -8.18 -17.40
N LYS A 93 0.62 -7.55 -16.34
CA LYS A 93 1.31 -6.46 -15.62
C LYS A 93 1.51 -6.85 -14.16
N MET A 94 2.62 -6.47 -13.59
CA MET A 94 2.92 -6.71 -12.18
C MET A 94 1.79 -6.18 -11.29
N ARG A 95 1.34 -6.99 -10.34
CA ARG A 95 0.41 -6.57 -9.29
C ARG A 95 1.20 -5.97 -8.15
N ILE A 96 0.86 -4.74 -7.77
CA ILE A 96 1.47 -4.09 -6.62
C ILE A 96 1.07 -4.79 -5.31
N ALA A 97 2.05 -5.12 -4.47
CA ALA A 97 1.80 -5.48 -3.08
C ALA A 97 1.66 -4.21 -2.24
N THR A 98 0.60 -4.14 -1.43
CA THR A 98 0.34 -3.01 -0.54
C THR A 98 0.07 -3.49 0.87
N LEU A 99 0.32 -2.64 1.86
CA LEU A 99 0.01 -2.94 3.25
C LEU A 99 -1.49 -3.20 3.46
N GLY A 100 -2.34 -2.40 2.82
CA GLY A 100 -3.79 -2.61 2.85
C GLY A 100 -4.19 -3.97 2.25
N GLY A 101 -3.55 -4.38 1.15
CA GLY A 101 -3.73 -5.69 0.55
C GLY A 101 -3.28 -6.82 1.47
N PHE A 102 -2.15 -6.64 2.17
CA PHE A 102 -1.69 -7.61 3.16
C PHE A 102 -2.65 -7.74 4.35
N CYS A 103 -3.18 -6.63 4.87
CA CYS A 103 -4.22 -6.66 5.91
C CYS A 103 -5.48 -7.41 5.44
N LEU A 104 -5.89 -7.22 4.18
CA LEU A 104 -7.01 -7.97 3.59
C LEU A 104 -6.69 -9.47 3.48
N HIS A 105 -5.46 -9.82 3.10
CA HIS A 105 -4.99 -11.21 3.05
C HIS A 105 -5.05 -11.86 4.44
N LEU A 106 -4.59 -11.17 5.48
CA LEU A 106 -4.67 -11.63 6.86
C LEU A 106 -6.10 -11.61 7.45
N GLY A 107 -7.05 -10.93 6.80
CA GLY A 107 -8.41 -10.72 7.29
C GLY A 107 -8.51 -9.82 8.52
N ILE A 108 -7.57 -8.90 8.67
CA ILE A 108 -7.52 -7.95 9.79
C ILE A 108 -7.84 -6.53 9.32
N ASN A 109 -8.24 -5.69 10.28
CA ASN A 109 -8.36 -4.26 10.03
C ASN A 109 -6.97 -3.59 10.01
N PRO A 110 -6.70 -2.63 9.12
CA PRO A 110 -5.46 -1.85 9.14
C PRO A 110 -5.13 -1.21 10.50
N ALA A 111 -6.15 -0.77 11.26
CA ALA A 111 -5.95 -0.27 12.62
C ALA A 111 -5.33 -1.34 13.55
N THR A 112 -5.79 -2.60 13.46
CA THR A 112 -5.22 -3.72 14.21
C THR A 112 -3.74 -3.95 13.86
N TYR A 113 -3.38 -3.79 12.58
CA TYR A 113 -2.00 -3.89 12.14
C TYR A 113 -1.12 -2.77 12.73
N VAL A 114 -1.66 -1.55 12.82
CA VAL A 114 -0.97 -0.43 13.49
C VAL A 114 -0.75 -0.72 14.97
N ASP A 115 -1.77 -1.27 15.66
CA ASP A 115 -1.64 -1.68 17.07
C ASP A 115 -0.55 -2.74 17.26
N TRP A 116 -0.37 -3.65 16.29
CA TRP A 116 0.66 -4.68 16.33
C TRP A 116 2.09 -4.13 16.28
N ARG A 117 2.31 -2.96 15.66
CA ARG A 117 3.62 -2.29 15.68
C ARG A 117 4.08 -1.90 17.08
N ALA A 118 3.14 -1.61 17.97
CA ALA A 118 3.43 -1.23 19.35
C ALA A 118 3.63 -2.44 20.29
N ARG A 119 3.40 -3.66 19.81
CA ARG A 119 3.58 -4.88 20.59
C ARG A 119 5.04 -5.28 20.69
N GLU A 120 5.50 -5.63 21.89
CA GLU A 120 6.89 -6.06 22.13
C GLU A 120 7.25 -7.39 21.46
N ASP A 121 6.27 -8.31 21.38
CA ASP A 121 6.47 -9.68 20.89
C ASP A 121 6.56 -9.80 19.37
N ILE A 122 5.79 -8.99 18.63
CA ILE A 122 5.73 -9.06 17.16
C ILE A 122 6.06 -7.73 16.44
N GLY A 123 6.23 -6.63 17.19
CA GLY A 123 6.44 -5.31 16.58
C GLY A 123 7.67 -5.27 15.67
N LYS A 124 8.74 -6.00 16.02
CA LYS A 124 9.96 -6.06 15.19
C LYS A 124 9.71 -6.71 13.83
N ILE A 125 8.98 -7.82 13.77
CA ILE A 125 8.68 -8.49 12.51
C ILE A 125 7.76 -7.64 11.64
N ILE A 126 6.84 -6.87 12.25
CA ILE A 126 5.96 -5.94 11.54
C ILE A 126 6.78 -4.87 10.79
N LEU A 127 7.83 -4.33 11.41
CA LEU A 127 8.73 -3.37 10.75
C LEU A 127 9.47 -4.00 9.56
N VAL A 128 9.92 -5.24 9.71
CA VAL A 128 10.56 -5.99 8.61
C VAL A 128 9.58 -6.25 7.47
N ILE A 129 8.34 -6.59 7.77
CA ILE A 129 7.26 -6.79 6.79
C ILE A 129 6.98 -5.48 6.03
N ASP A 130 6.88 -4.36 6.76
CA ASP A 130 6.68 -3.04 6.14
C ASP A 130 7.81 -2.72 5.15
N GLU A 131 9.05 -3.00 5.53
CA GLU A 131 10.21 -2.76 4.68
C GLU A 131 10.23 -3.71 3.47
N ALA A 132 9.92 -4.98 3.65
CA ALA A 132 9.85 -5.95 2.55
C ALA A 132 8.81 -5.54 1.49
N ILE A 133 7.63 -5.06 1.90
CA ILE A 133 6.61 -4.56 0.99
C ILE A 133 7.11 -3.32 0.23
N LYS A 134 7.80 -2.39 0.90
CA LYS A 134 8.39 -1.21 0.25
C LYS A 134 9.44 -1.61 -0.78
N GLN A 135 10.34 -2.54 -0.45
CA GLN A 135 11.38 -3.03 -1.36
C GLN A 135 10.77 -3.72 -2.59
N TYR A 136 9.70 -4.51 -2.40
CA TYR A 136 8.95 -5.10 -3.52
C TYR A 136 8.40 -4.01 -4.46
N GLN A 137 7.82 -2.94 -3.92
CA GLN A 137 7.28 -1.81 -4.68
C GLN A 137 8.37 -1.03 -5.42
N LEU A 138 9.50 -0.74 -4.75
CA LEU A 138 10.64 -0.05 -5.34
C LEU A 138 11.26 -0.86 -6.48
N SER A 139 11.42 -2.16 -6.28
CA SER A 139 11.94 -3.06 -7.32
C SER A 139 11.05 -3.07 -8.56
N GLY A 140 9.73 -3.13 -8.37
CA GLY A 140 8.78 -3.06 -9.47
C GLY A 140 8.77 -1.71 -10.19
N ALA A 141 8.94 -0.60 -9.45
CA ALA A 141 9.02 0.73 -10.04
C ALA A 141 10.34 0.95 -10.81
N SER A 142 11.45 0.44 -10.29
CA SER A 142 12.77 0.54 -10.95
C SER A 142 12.86 -0.27 -12.23
N ALA A 143 12.07 -1.33 -12.35
CA ALA A 143 11.98 -2.17 -13.54
C ALA A 143 10.86 -1.73 -14.53
N ASP A 144 10.27 -0.55 -14.35
CA ASP A 144 9.12 -0.04 -15.13
C ASP A 144 7.89 -0.97 -15.16
N LEU A 145 7.81 -1.91 -14.21
CA LEU A 145 6.66 -2.80 -14.03
C LEU A 145 5.52 -2.13 -13.30
N LEU A 146 5.83 -1.13 -12.46
CA LEU A 146 4.90 -0.31 -11.71
C LEU A 146 5.07 1.17 -12.09
N ASN A 147 4.00 1.95 -11.93
CA ASN A 147 4.08 3.39 -12.17
C ASN A 147 4.88 4.10 -11.07
N ALA A 148 6.06 4.61 -11.42
CA ALA A 148 6.99 5.25 -10.49
C ALA A 148 6.38 6.44 -9.74
N ASN A 149 5.51 7.25 -10.39
CA ASN A 149 4.84 8.38 -9.76
C ASN A 149 3.85 7.95 -8.67
N ILE A 150 3.16 6.83 -8.87
CA ILE A 150 2.24 6.26 -7.87
C ILE A 150 3.04 5.73 -6.70
N ILE A 151 4.14 5.02 -6.98
CA ILE A 151 4.99 4.44 -5.94
C ILE A 151 5.67 5.54 -5.10
N SER A 152 6.23 6.58 -5.72
CA SER A 152 6.87 7.68 -4.99
C SER A 152 5.88 8.40 -4.05
N ARG A 153 4.64 8.63 -4.50
CA ARG A 153 3.56 9.18 -3.64
C ARG A 153 3.17 8.25 -2.51
N LEU A 154 3.06 6.95 -2.79
CA LEU A 154 2.72 5.92 -1.79
C LEU A 154 3.79 5.80 -0.70
N LEU A 155 5.07 5.94 -1.09
CA LEU A 155 6.22 5.89 -0.20
C LEU A 155 6.52 7.23 0.49
N GLY A 156 5.79 8.29 0.14
CA GLY A 156 6.01 9.63 0.69
C GLY A 156 7.29 10.31 0.15
N LEU A 157 7.82 9.83 -0.98
CA LEU A 157 8.94 10.47 -1.68
C LEU A 157 8.38 11.67 -2.43
N ALA A 158 8.38 12.84 -1.80
CA ALA A 158 7.95 14.08 -2.44
C ALA A 158 9.13 14.69 -3.19
N ASP A 159 8.93 15.01 -4.47
CA ASP A 159 9.82 15.93 -5.17
C ASP A 159 9.68 17.32 -4.52
N LYS A 160 10.70 17.75 -3.81
CA LYS A 160 10.75 19.13 -3.29
C LYS A 160 11.02 20.06 -4.47
N THR A 161 9.95 20.58 -5.06
CA THR A 161 10.10 21.69 -6.03
C THR A 161 10.13 22.98 -5.23
N GLU A 162 11.32 23.54 -5.03
CA GLU A 162 11.45 24.88 -4.48
C GLU A 162 11.17 25.89 -5.59
N LEU A 163 9.98 26.46 -5.58
CA LEU A 163 9.65 27.62 -6.42
C LEU A 163 10.31 28.85 -5.80
N THR A 164 11.43 29.24 -6.34
CA THR A 164 12.08 30.51 -5.97
C THR A 164 11.76 31.59 -6.98
N GLY A 165 11.47 32.80 -6.48
CA GLY A 165 11.31 33.98 -7.30
C GLY A 165 12.64 34.45 -7.92
N PRO A 166 12.63 35.47 -8.80
CA PRO A 166 13.83 36.04 -9.42
C PRO A 166 14.87 36.41 -8.35
N GLY A 167 16.12 35.93 -8.52
CA GLY A 167 17.22 36.18 -7.58
C GLY A 167 17.21 35.29 -6.32
N GLY A 168 16.45 34.15 -6.31
CA GLY A 168 16.42 33.23 -5.16
C GLY A 168 15.53 33.70 -3.98
N GLY A 169 14.77 34.77 -4.16
CA GLY A 169 13.84 35.28 -3.15
C GLY A 169 12.50 34.47 -3.11
N PRO A 170 11.67 34.74 -2.10
CA PRO A 170 10.36 34.11 -2.02
C PRO A 170 9.47 34.52 -3.20
N VAL A 171 8.66 33.61 -3.72
CA VAL A 171 7.64 33.92 -4.74
C VAL A 171 6.64 34.89 -4.12
N GLN A 172 6.56 36.09 -4.66
CA GLN A 172 5.55 37.07 -4.24
C GLN A 172 4.19 36.62 -4.80
N SER A 173 3.35 36.05 -3.96
CA SER A 173 1.94 35.85 -4.28
C SER A 173 1.18 37.14 -4.00
N ILE A 174 0.72 37.79 -5.05
CA ILE A 174 -0.16 38.96 -4.92
C ILE A 174 -1.58 38.44 -4.61
N THR A 175 -1.88 38.27 -3.32
CA THR A 175 -3.23 38.00 -2.81
C THR A 175 -3.88 39.33 -2.38
N GLY A 176 -4.17 40.20 -3.31
CA GLY A 176 -4.89 41.43 -3.06
C GLY A 176 -6.05 41.55 -4.02
N ASN A 177 -7.17 42.16 -3.58
CA ASN A 177 -8.25 42.59 -4.45
C ASN A 177 -7.76 43.72 -5.35
N MET A 178 -6.96 43.38 -6.34
CA MET A 178 -6.49 44.31 -7.34
C MET A 178 -7.56 44.49 -8.41
N THR A 179 -7.79 45.71 -8.79
CA THR A 179 -8.60 46.02 -9.99
C THR A 179 -7.82 45.58 -11.25
N ALA A 180 -8.51 45.24 -12.33
CA ALA A 180 -7.89 44.84 -13.59
C ALA A 180 -6.87 45.88 -14.12
N LYS A 181 -7.07 47.17 -13.80
CA LYS A 181 -6.17 48.26 -14.19
C LYS A 181 -4.86 48.25 -13.38
N GLU A 182 -4.93 48.05 -12.08
CA GLU A 182 -3.75 47.95 -11.20
C GLU A 182 -2.91 46.72 -11.54
N ALA A 183 -3.52 45.60 -11.87
CA ALA A 183 -2.83 44.41 -12.32
C ALA A 183 -2.11 44.64 -13.66
N ALA A 184 -2.71 45.34 -14.60
CA ALA A 184 -2.11 45.68 -15.89
C ALA A 184 -0.91 46.63 -15.73
N ASP A 185 -1.00 47.63 -14.85
CA ASP A 185 0.07 48.60 -14.57
C ASP A 185 1.26 47.90 -13.88
N LEU A 186 1.00 46.99 -12.96
CA LEU A 186 2.05 46.21 -12.31
C LEU A 186 2.76 45.29 -13.28
N TYR A 187 2.03 44.65 -14.19
CA TYR A 187 2.58 43.80 -15.24
C TYR A 187 3.46 44.58 -16.21
N ALA A 188 3.05 45.81 -16.60
CA ALA A 188 3.85 46.71 -17.42
C ALA A 188 5.17 47.09 -16.76
N GLN A 189 5.16 47.42 -15.45
CA GLN A 189 6.36 47.77 -14.68
C GLN A 189 7.36 46.58 -14.53
N THR A 190 6.85 45.36 -14.38
CA THR A 190 7.74 44.17 -14.30
C THR A 190 8.38 43.85 -15.60
N ARG A 191 7.70 44.10 -16.75
CA ARG A 191 8.22 43.83 -18.09
C ARG A 191 9.36 44.81 -18.46
N ASP A 192 9.29 46.05 -18.01
CA ASP A 192 10.31 47.03 -18.31
C ASP A 192 11.59 46.88 -17.46
N LYS A 193 11.48 46.25 -16.26
CA LYS A 193 12.64 45.93 -15.42
C LYS A 193 13.44 44.69 -15.91
N GLY A 194 12.85 43.85 -16.72
CA GLY A 194 13.51 42.65 -17.31
C GLY A 194 14.30 42.92 -18.59
N LYS A 195 14.39 44.17 -19.06
CA LYS A 195 15.09 44.58 -20.27
C LYS A 195 16.40 45.31 -20.02
N LYS A 196 16.93 45.30 -18.79
CA LYS A 196 18.27 45.84 -18.49
C LYS A 196 19.26 44.76 -18.18
#